data_ae4b42291a18c3de32cbd2486fd3d145
#
_entry.id   ae4b42291a18c3de32cbd2486fd3d145
#
_cell.length_a   1.000
_cell.length_b   1.000
_cell.length_c   1.000
_cell.angle_alpha   90.00
_cell.angle_beta   90.00
_cell.angle_gamma   90.00
#
_symmetry.space_group_name_H-M   'P 1'
#
loop_
_entity.id
_entity.type
_entity.pdbx_description
1 polymer ?
#
loop_
_entity_poly.entity_id
_entity_poly.type
_entity_poly.pdbx_seq_one_letter_code
_entity_poly.pdbx_strand_id
1 'polypeptide(L)'
;MKFGYIGLGNMGGAIAKRMLLTQELIVFDLSEKIRNEFGELGAQTTSTVAEIGAKADVIFLCLPTSNDVREVIFASNGLLSTMETGIICDMTTGDPVITRQMADELPSGISLVDAPVSGGPAGATAGTLAIMVGGSDNAVGQTMPALEAVSPNIFRTGDVGTGHVMKLANNMLNATNRLATFEALALATKNGIDPDLCAEILNKSSGKNFATDVTLPKFVLPNDNPVQGFTLGLMHKDIRQAAELGISTGVTLPVINSAREIYHAAINERGGDIDVNEVIRHYERGSNVKLAGSGKKSN
;
A
#
# COMPACT_ATOMS: atom_id res chain seq x y z
N MET A 1 -13.68 22.41 8.78
CA MET A 1 -13.76 21.08 8.14
C MET A 1 -13.27 20.06 9.16
N LYS A 2 -14.06 19.02 9.42
CA LYS A 2 -13.73 17.97 10.39
C LYS A 2 -13.29 16.73 9.64
N PHE A 3 -12.18 16.14 10.06
CA PHE A 3 -11.62 14.96 9.42
C PHE A 3 -11.89 13.69 10.24
N GLY A 4 -12.47 12.68 9.59
CA GLY A 4 -12.60 11.33 10.11
C GLY A 4 -11.49 10.41 9.58
N TYR A 5 -11.10 9.39 10.34
CA TYR A 5 -10.14 8.39 9.90
C TYR A 5 -10.53 7.00 10.40
N ILE A 6 -10.64 6.04 9.49
CA ILE A 6 -11.03 4.66 9.79
C ILE A 6 -9.94 3.70 9.33
N GLY A 7 -9.54 2.79 10.22
CA GLY A 7 -8.49 1.81 9.95
C GLY A 7 -7.11 2.31 10.40
N LEU A 8 -6.74 2.00 11.64
CA LEU A 8 -5.54 2.47 12.33
C LEU A 8 -4.44 1.40 12.43
N GLY A 9 -4.46 0.42 11.52
CA GLY A 9 -3.42 -0.60 11.42
C GLY A 9 -2.04 -0.03 11.05
N ASN A 10 -1.10 -0.89 10.65
CA ASN A 10 0.30 -0.49 10.41
C ASN A 10 0.44 0.72 9.46
N MET A 11 -0.27 0.71 8.34
CA MET A 11 -0.20 1.81 7.37
C MET A 11 -1.10 2.97 7.77
N GLY A 12 -2.38 2.71 8.02
CA GLY A 12 -3.35 3.74 8.37
C GLY A 12 -3.00 4.46 9.67
N GLY A 13 -2.53 3.72 10.68
CA GLY A 13 -2.07 4.32 11.94
C GLY A 13 -0.87 5.24 11.76
N ALA A 14 0.09 4.89 10.89
CA ALA A 14 1.22 5.77 10.60
C ALA A 14 0.79 7.06 9.88
N ILE A 15 -0.15 6.95 8.94
CA ILE A 15 -0.74 8.11 8.24
C ILE A 15 -1.53 8.99 9.21
N ALA A 16 -2.43 8.39 10.01
CA ALA A 16 -3.26 9.12 10.96
C ALA A 16 -2.42 9.86 12.02
N LYS A 17 -1.36 9.24 12.54
CA LYS A 17 -0.40 9.90 13.44
C LYS A 17 0.26 11.11 12.77
N ARG A 18 0.59 11.01 11.49
CA ARG A 18 1.16 12.12 10.74
C ARG A 18 0.15 13.26 10.54
N MET A 19 -1.10 12.93 10.21
CA MET A 19 -2.18 13.92 10.11
C MET A 19 -2.43 14.64 11.44
N LEU A 20 -2.39 13.93 12.59
CA LEU A 20 -2.59 14.49 13.93
C LEU A 20 -1.58 15.57 14.32
N LEU A 21 -0.44 15.69 13.64
CA LEU A 21 0.52 16.76 13.90
C LEU A 21 -0.02 18.15 13.57
N THR A 22 -1.01 18.24 12.66
CA THR A 22 -1.53 19.52 12.15
C THR A 22 -3.05 19.55 12.01
N GLN A 23 -3.74 18.41 12.15
CA GLN A 23 -5.19 18.27 11.97
C GLN A 23 -5.83 17.63 13.20
N GLU A 24 -7.03 18.06 13.53
CA GLU A 24 -7.88 17.34 14.49
C GLU A 24 -8.55 16.17 13.79
N LEU A 25 -8.46 14.95 14.36
CA LEU A 25 -9.04 13.75 13.78
C LEU A 25 -10.10 13.13 14.70
N ILE A 26 -11.17 12.64 14.08
CA ILE A 26 -12.14 11.72 14.68
C ILE A 26 -11.80 10.33 14.16
N VAL A 27 -11.47 9.38 15.03
CA VAL A 27 -10.92 8.09 14.60
C VAL A 27 -11.76 6.90 15.02
N PHE A 28 -11.73 5.85 14.18
CA PHE A 28 -12.29 4.54 14.48
C PHE A 28 -11.36 3.41 13.99
N ASP A 29 -11.29 2.36 14.79
CA ASP A 29 -10.73 1.06 14.44
C ASP A 29 -11.54 -0.02 15.17
N LEU A 30 -11.57 -1.25 14.68
CA LEU A 30 -12.22 -2.37 15.36
C LEU A 30 -11.58 -2.67 16.72
N SER A 31 -10.27 -2.46 16.84
CA SER A 31 -9.51 -2.66 18.07
C SER A 31 -9.71 -1.50 19.04
N GLU A 32 -10.39 -1.75 20.16
CA GLU A 32 -10.52 -0.78 21.25
C GLU A 32 -9.16 -0.31 21.79
N LYS A 33 -8.19 -1.21 21.87
CA LYS A 33 -6.83 -0.88 22.30
C LYS A 33 -6.22 0.19 21.39
N ILE A 34 -6.32 0.02 20.08
CA ILE A 34 -5.78 1.00 19.10
C ILE A 34 -6.54 2.33 19.21
N ARG A 35 -7.88 2.30 19.36
CA ARG A 35 -8.65 3.54 19.56
C ARG A 35 -8.18 4.31 20.81
N ASN A 36 -7.96 3.61 21.92
CA ASN A 36 -7.47 4.23 23.16
C ASN A 36 -6.08 4.84 22.98
N GLU A 37 -5.15 4.14 22.31
CA GLU A 37 -3.83 4.69 21.97
C GLU A 37 -3.93 5.99 21.16
N PHE A 38 -4.86 6.08 20.20
CA PHE A 38 -5.09 7.31 19.44
C PHE A 38 -5.77 8.41 20.25
N GLY A 39 -6.63 8.05 21.22
CA GLY A 39 -7.19 8.99 22.19
C GLY A 39 -6.12 9.66 23.05
N GLU A 40 -5.12 8.89 23.51
CA GLU A 40 -3.95 9.41 24.23
C GLU A 40 -3.08 10.36 23.37
N LEU A 41 -3.09 10.18 22.05
CA LEU A 41 -2.42 11.07 21.10
C LEU A 41 -3.23 12.34 20.76
N GLY A 42 -4.43 12.50 21.35
CA GLY A 42 -5.27 13.68 21.16
C GLY A 42 -6.35 13.55 20.07
N ALA A 43 -6.55 12.36 19.49
CA ALA A 43 -7.66 12.15 18.57
C ALA A 43 -8.99 11.99 19.32
N GLN A 44 -10.09 12.45 18.72
CA GLN A 44 -11.43 12.11 19.21
C GLN A 44 -11.76 10.68 18.76
N THR A 45 -12.00 9.78 19.70
CA THR A 45 -12.36 8.38 19.38
C THR A 45 -13.88 8.21 19.26
N THR A 46 -14.30 7.24 18.44
CA THR A 46 -15.71 6.81 18.34
C THR A 46 -15.82 5.31 18.57
N SER A 47 -17.03 4.87 18.91
CA SER A 47 -17.33 3.44 19.13
C SER A 47 -17.88 2.75 17.90
N THR A 48 -18.37 3.52 16.92
CA THR A 48 -18.97 3.01 15.68
C THR A 48 -18.55 3.82 14.46
N VAL A 49 -18.63 3.20 13.30
CA VAL A 49 -18.42 3.85 11.97
C VAL A 49 -19.47 4.96 11.76
N ALA A 50 -20.73 4.70 12.11
CA ALA A 50 -21.82 5.66 11.97
C ALA A 50 -21.58 6.98 12.74
N GLU A 51 -20.94 6.91 13.91
CA GLU A 51 -20.58 8.14 14.65
C GLU A 51 -19.59 9.04 13.89
N ILE A 52 -18.69 8.46 13.10
CA ILE A 52 -17.79 9.24 12.22
C ILE A 52 -18.60 9.87 11.09
N GLY A 53 -19.47 9.08 10.42
CA GLY A 53 -20.34 9.59 9.36
C GLY A 53 -21.17 10.80 9.77
N ALA A 54 -21.66 10.82 11.02
CA ALA A 54 -22.45 11.92 11.55
C ALA A 54 -21.63 13.18 11.90
N LYS A 55 -20.31 13.08 12.05
CA LYS A 55 -19.48 14.14 12.64
C LYS A 55 -18.44 14.74 11.68
N ALA A 56 -17.99 13.99 10.68
CA ALA A 56 -16.87 14.38 9.81
C ALA A 56 -17.35 14.82 8.43
N ASP A 57 -16.69 15.84 7.89
CA ASP A 57 -16.94 16.35 6.53
C ASP A 57 -16.15 15.56 5.48
N VAL A 58 -14.94 15.10 5.84
CA VAL A 58 -14.06 14.28 5.01
C VAL A 58 -13.60 13.08 5.82
N ILE A 59 -13.79 11.87 5.29
CA ILE A 59 -13.48 10.62 5.98
C ILE A 59 -12.44 9.84 5.20
N PHE A 60 -11.29 9.61 5.81
CA PHE A 60 -10.21 8.80 5.25
C PHE A 60 -10.35 7.34 5.66
N LEU A 61 -10.16 6.44 4.70
CA LEU A 61 -10.20 4.99 4.92
C LEU A 61 -8.84 4.39 4.59
N CYS A 62 -8.30 3.51 5.45
CA CYS A 62 -7.11 2.73 5.13
C CYS A 62 -7.30 1.30 5.64
N LEU A 63 -7.89 0.46 4.79
CA LEU A 63 -8.42 -0.85 5.13
C LEU A 63 -7.68 -1.96 4.35
N PRO A 64 -7.88 -3.25 4.67
CA PRO A 64 -7.18 -4.34 3.98
C PRO A 64 -7.59 -4.49 2.50
N THR A 65 -8.88 -4.37 2.18
CA THR A 65 -9.42 -4.60 0.83
C THR A 65 -10.54 -3.63 0.46
N SER A 66 -10.85 -3.54 -0.86
CA SER A 66 -12.02 -2.77 -1.34
C SER A 66 -13.35 -3.32 -0.83
N ASN A 67 -13.43 -4.60 -0.49
CA ASN A 67 -14.64 -5.17 0.11
C ASN A 67 -14.85 -4.64 1.53
N ASP A 68 -13.77 -4.51 2.31
CA ASP A 68 -13.83 -3.89 3.65
C ASP A 68 -14.25 -2.40 3.54
N VAL A 69 -13.72 -1.69 2.53
CA VAL A 69 -14.14 -0.30 2.22
C VAL A 69 -15.63 -0.25 1.91
N ARG A 70 -16.10 -1.14 1.04
CA ARG A 70 -17.52 -1.23 0.68
C ARG A 70 -18.40 -1.51 1.90
N GLU A 71 -17.99 -2.44 2.75
CA GLU A 71 -18.72 -2.76 3.98
C GLU A 71 -18.81 -1.54 4.91
N VAL A 72 -17.69 -0.85 5.15
CA VAL A 72 -17.64 0.37 5.97
C VAL A 72 -18.56 1.47 5.42
N ILE A 73 -18.69 1.59 4.12
CA ILE A 73 -19.54 2.62 3.49
C ILE A 73 -21.01 2.21 3.51
N PHE A 74 -21.36 1.01 3.03
CA PHE A 74 -22.71 0.63 2.63
C PHE A 74 -23.46 -0.28 3.62
N ALA A 75 -22.79 -0.83 4.65
CA ALA A 75 -23.49 -1.65 5.64
C ALA A 75 -24.59 -0.85 6.36
N SER A 76 -25.59 -1.54 6.90
CA SER A 76 -26.71 -0.90 7.60
C SER A 76 -26.32 0.00 8.77
N ASN A 77 -25.15 -0.23 9.34
CA ASN A 77 -24.50 0.58 10.38
C ASN A 77 -23.21 1.24 9.87
N GLY A 78 -23.00 1.29 8.55
CA GLY A 78 -21.88 1.94 7.89
C GLY A 78 -21.99 3.46 7.84
N LEU A 79 -21.10 4.08 7.06
CA LEU A 79 -21.05 5.55 6.93
C LEU A 79 -22.36 6.13 6.42
N LEU A 80 -22.97 5.53 5.40
CA LEU A 80 -24.20 6.02 4.77
C LEU A 80 -25.45 5.96 5.68
N SER A 81 -25.36 5.28 6.82
CA SER A 81 -26.45 5.29 7.80
C SER A 81 -26.66 6.65 8.47
N THR A 82 -25.66 7.53 8.43
CA THR A 82 -25.65 8.83 9.13
C THR A 82 -25.03 9.96 8.32
N MET A 83 -24.25 9.65 7.28
CA MET A 83 -23.59 10.63 6.43
C MET A 83 -24.54 11.05 5.29
N GLU A 84 -24.95 12.31 5.27
CA GLU A 84 -25.83 12.86 4.21
C GLU A 84 -25.04 13.57 3.10
N THR A 85 -23.93 14.19 3.48
CA THR A 85 -23.03 14.92 2.55
C THR A 85 -21.59 14.78 2.99
N GLY A 86 -20.65 14.98 2.08
CA GLY A 86 -19.21 15.01 2.38
C GLY A 86 -18.37 14.18 1.43
N ILE A 87 -17.15 13.86 1.87
CA ILE A 87 -16.18 13.16 1.04
C ILE A 87 -15.64 11.93 1.76
N ILE A 88 -15.59 10.82 1.04
CA ILE A 88 -14.90 9.60 1.46
C ILE A 88 -13.60 9.54 0.66
N CYS A 89 -12.46 9.49 1.34
CA CYS A 89 -11.13 9.40 0.74
C CYS A 89 -10.51 8.04 1.04
N ASP A 90 -10.50 7.15 0.05
CA ASP A 90 -9.98 5.79 0.20
C ASP A 90 -8.47 5.74 -0.06
N MET A 91 -7.68 5.54 0.99
CA MET A 91 -6.22 5.37 0.94
C MET A 91 -5.80 3.90 0.91
N THR A 92 -6.74 2.98 0.82
CA THR A 92 -6.51 1.53 0.68
C THR A 92 -5.77 1.24 -0.64
N THR A 93 -4.99 0.17 -0.71
CA THR A 93 -4.63 -0.39 -2.02
C THR A 93 -5.81 -1.20 -2.54
N GLY A 94 -6.69 -0.51 -3.26
CA GLY A 94 -8.00 -1.00 -3.69
C GLY A 94 -8.06 -1.49 -5.13
N ASP A 95 -9.22 -2.02 -5.49
CA ASP A 95 -9.59 -2.42 -6.84
C ASP A 95 -10.29 -1.23 -7.54
N PRO A 96 -9.74 -0.69 -8.63
CA PRO A 96 -10.31 0.47 -9.32
C PRO A 96 -11.71 0.21 -9.90
N VAL A 97 -12.05 -1.05 -10.21
CA VAL A 97 -13.39 -1.40 -10.71
C VAL A 97 -14.41 -1.27 -9.59
N ILE A 98 -14.12 -1.86 -8.42
CA ILE A 98 -14.98 -1.75 -7.24
C ILE A 98 -15.09 -0.29 -6.78
N THR A 99 -14.00 0.47 -6.83
CA THR A 99 -13.99 1.89 -6.47
C THR A 99 -14.93 2.71 -7.34
N ARG A 100 -14.92 2.51 -8.65
CA ARG A 100 -15.85 3.19 -9.57
C ARG A 100 -17.28 2.78 -9.32
N GLN A 101 -17.54 1.49 -9.11
CA GLN A 101 -18.88 1.00 -8.76
C GLN A 101 -19.40 1.65 -7.47
N MET A 102 -18.56 1.72 -6.44
CA MET A 102 -18.93 2.41 -5.19
C MET A 102 -19.23 3.89 -5.43
N ALA A 103 -18.44 4.58 -6.25
CA ALA A 103 -18.68 5.99 -6.57
C ALA A 103 -20.02 6.21 -7.30
N ASP A 104 -20.40 5.30 -8.21
CA ASP A 104 -21.67 5.36 -8.94
C ASP A 104 -22.88 5.06 -8.03
N GLU A 105 -22.69 4.29 -6.96
CA GLU A 105 -23.73 3.90 -5.99
C GLU A 105 -23.94 4.94 -4.87
N LEU A 106 -23.01 5.89 -4.69
CA LEU A 106 -23.13 6.90 -3.63
C LEU A 106 -24.29 7.87 -3.86
N PRO A 107 -25.01 8.29 -2.81
CA PRO A 107 -26.01 9.33 -2.90
C PRO A 107 -25.44 10.66 -3.42
N SER A 108 -26.28 11.45 -4.07
CA SER A 108 -25.93 12.82 -4.44
C SER A 108 -25.56 13.63 -3.20
N GLY A 109 -24.40 14.26 -3.19
CA GLY A 109 -23.88 15.00 -2.03
C GLY A 109 -22.70 14.31 -1.35
N ILE A 110 -22.45 13.03 -1.63
CA ILE A 110 -21.27 12.31 -1.17
C ILE A 110 -20.37 12.02 -2.37
N SER A 111 -19.08 12.34 -2.24
CA SER A 111 -18.08 12.08 -3.28
C SER A 111 -17.05 11.07 -2.79
N LEU A 112 -16.58 10.21 -3.70
CA LEU A 112 -15.45 9.30 -3.45
C LEU A 112 -14.19 9.84 -4.11
N VAL A 113 -13.10 9.82 -3.35
CA VAL A 113 -11.73 10.08 -3.79
C VAL A 113 -10.92 8.84 -3.48
N ASP A 114 -10.12 8.36 -4.39
CA ASP A 114 -9.13 7.32 -4.13
C ASP A 114 -7.73 7.94 -4.03
N ALA A 115 -7.04 7.67 -2.93
CA ALA A 115 -5.76 8.28 -2.61
C ALA A 115 -4.75 7.26 -2.05
N PRO A 116 -4.53 6.11 -2.73
CA PRO A 116 -3.57 5.12 -2.27
C PRO A 116 -2.16 5.69 -2.20
N VAL A 117 -1.34 5.08 -1.34
CA VAL A 117 0.00 5.58 -1.00
C VAL A 117 1.11 4.59 -1.34
N SER A 118 2.31 5.12 -1.54
CA SER A 118 3.54 4.33 -1.71
C SER A 118 4.66 4.92 -0.86
N GLY A 119 5.44 4.04 -0.18
CA GLY A 119 6.54 4.42 0.70
C GLY A 119 6.53 3.68 2.05
N GLY A 120 5.45 2.91 2.33
CA GLY A 120 5.30 2.12 3.54
C GLY A 120 5.17 2.95 4.83
N PRO A 121 5.04 2.30 6.01
CA PRO A 121 4.90 2.99 7.30
C PRO A 121 6.06 3.95 7.61
N ALA A 122 7.28 3.58 7.21
CA ALA A 122 8.46 4.45 7.40
C ALA A 122 8.33 5.76 6.59
N GLY A 123 7.84 5.68 5.34
CA GLY A 123 7.56 6.85 4.51
C GLY A 123 6.44 7.72 5.09
N ALA A 124 5.40 7.10 5.69
CA ALA A 124 4.35 7.84 6.38
C ALA A 124 4.91 8.63 7.57
N THR A 125 5.70 7.97 8.42
CA THR A 125 6.34 8.63 9.57
C THR A 125 7.27 9.76 9.13
N ALA A 126 8.04 9.56 8.05
CA ALA A 126 8.96 10.57 7.53
C ALA A 126 8.27 11.70 6.75
N GLY A 127 7.00 11.55 6.38
CA GLY A 127 6.29 12.53 5.54
C GLY A 127 6.76 12.52 4.08
N THR A 128 7.12 11.36 3.54
CA THR A 128 7.69 11.21 2.19
C THR A 128 6.90 10.26 1.29
N LEU A 129 5.68 9.91 1.69
CA LEU A 129 4.82 9.06 0.85
C LEU A 129 4.55 9.70 -0.51
N ALA A 130 4.51 8.89 -1.56
CA ALA A 130 3.84 9.27 -2.80
C ALA A 130 2.33 8.96 -2.65
N ILE A 131 1.48 9.97 -2.83
CA ILE A 131 0.02 9.86 -2.74
C ILE A 131 -0.54 10.04 -4.15
N MET A 132 -1.31 9.06 -4.64
CA MET A 132 -1.85 9.03 -6.01
C MET A 132 -3.35 9.30 -5.94
N VAL A 133 -3.80 10.50 -6.36
CA VAL A 133 -5.16 10.97 -6.07
C VAL A 133 -6.03 11.00 -7.31
N GLY A 134 -7.09 10.19 -7.30
CA GLY A 134 -8.18 10.18 -8.29
C GLY A 134 -9.48 10.72 -7.69
N GLY A 135 -10.26 11.45 -8.50
CA GLY A 135 -11.54 12.02 -8.08
C GLY A 135 -11.85 13.34 -8.75
N SER A 136 -13.03 13.92 -8.51
CA SER A 136 -13.36 15.25 -9.02
C SER A 136 -12.49 16.35 -8.37
N ASP A 137 -12.23 17.42 -9.10
CA ASP A 137 -11.36 18.51 -8.60
C ASP A 137 -11.90 19.14 -7.31
N ASN A 138 -13.23 19.27 -7.20
CA ASN A 138 -13.86 19.80 -5.99
C ASN A 138 -13.65 18.88 -4.79
N ALA A 139 -13.88 17.57 -4.95
CA ALA A 139 -13.70 16.60 -3.86
C ALA A 139 -12.24 16.49 -3.44
N VAL A 140 -11.33 16.40 -4.41
CA VAL A 140 -9.89 16.35 -4.13
C VAL A 140 -9.42 17.63 -3.43
N GLY A 141 -9.85 18.81 -3.89
CA GLY A 141 -9.50 20.09 -3.26
C GLY A 141 -9.82 20.13 -1.77
N GLN A 142 -10.92 19.49 -1.34
CA GLN A 142 -11.31 19.40 0.07
C GLN A 142 -10.48 18.38 0.88
N THR A 143 -9.87 17.39 0.23
CA THR A 143 -8.97 16.43 0.91
C THR A 143 -7.55 16.97 1.09
N MET A 144 -7.14 17.94 0.26
CA MET A 144 -5.76 18.46 0.22
C MET A 144 -5.19 18.88 1.56
N PRO A 145 -5.90 19.63 2.44
CA PRO A 145 -5.30 20.07 3.71
C PRO A 145 -4.83 18.92 4.61
N ALA A 146 -5.54 17.77 4.56
CA ALA A 146 -5.16 16.58 5.30
C ALA A 146 -4.09 15.76 4.58
N LEU A 147 -4.15 15.66 3.24
CA LEU A 147 -3.13 14.95 2.46
C LEU A 147 -1.76 15.66 2.51
N GLU A 148 -1.73 16.98 2.45
CA GLU A 148 -0.51 17.80 2.60
C GLU A 148 0.15 17.64 3.97
N ALA A 149 -0.64 17.40 5.02
CA ALA A 149 -0.11 17.04 6.33
C ALA A 149 0.67 15.72 6.32
N VAL A 150 0.30 14.80 5.43
CA VAL A 150 0.93 13.48 5.30
C VAL A 150 2.21 13.54 4.46
N SER A 151 2.17 14.21 3.30
CA SER A 151 3.32 14.31 2.40
C SER A 151 3.14 15.43 1.37
N PRO A 152 4.22 16.11 0.95
CA PRO A 152 4.17 17.04 -0.18
C PRO A 152 4.09 16.35 -1.55
N ASN A 153 4.31 15.02 -1.63
CA ASN A 153 4.37 14.28 -2.88
C ASN A 153 2.98 13.78 -3.28
N ILE A 154 2.09 14.67 -3.68
CA ILE A 154 0.71 14.38 -4.06
C ILE A 154 0.56 14.51 -5.57
N PHE A 155 0.08 13.46 -6.23
CA PHE A 155 -0.04 13.36 -7.68
C PHE A 155 -1.50 13.18 -8.08
N ARG A 156 -2.04 14.16 -8.82
CA ARG A 156 -3.35 14.03 -9.48
C ARG A 156 -3.25 13.03 -10.61
N THR A 157 -4.07 11.98 -10.57
CA THR A 157 -4.06 10.90 -11.58
C THR A 157 -5.23 10.98 -12.55
N GLY A 158 -6.28 11.73 -12.23
CA GLY A 158 -7.49 11.87 -13.04
C GLY A 158 -8.77 11.63 -12.22
N ASP A 159 -9.78 11.04 -12.86
CA ASP A 159 -11.07 10.71 -12.25
C ASP A 159 -10.96 9.61 -11.19
N VAL A 160 -12.06 9.35 -10.49
CA VAL A 160 -12.14 8.32 -9.45
C VAL A 160 -11.72 6.94 -9.96
N GLY A 161 -10.92 6.23 -9.15
CA GLY A 161 -10.31 4.94 -9.47
C GLY A 161 -8.97 5.02 -10.18
N THR A 162 -8.53 6.21 -10.66
CA THR A 162 -7.23 6.33 -11.36
C THR A 162 -6.04 6.32 -10.41
N GLY A 163 -6.20 6.74 -9.17
CA GLY A 163 -5.21 6.57 -8.11
C GLY A 163 -4.92 5.09 -7.85
N HIS A 164 -5.98 4.28 -7.72
CA HIS A 164 -5.84 2.82 -7.57
C HIS A 164 -5.19 2.17 -8.80
N VAL A 165 -5.56 2.59 -10.02
CA VAL A 165 -4.87 2.12 -11.25
C VAL A 165 -3.37 2.40 -11.17
N MET A 166 -2.99 3.64 -10.83
CA MET A 166 -1.57 4.01 -10.73
C MET A 166 -0.86 3.24 -9.60
N LYS A 167 -1.54 3.01 -8.48
CA LYS A 167 -1.00 2.20 -7.39
C LYS A 167 -0.75 0.76 -7.81
N LEU A 168 -1.68 0.13 -8.53
CA LEU A 168 -1.50 -1.23 -9.06
C LEU A 168 -0.35 -1.26 -10.08
N ALA A 169 -0.26 -0.28 -10.98
CA ALA A 169 0.86 -0.16 -11.93
C ALA A 169 2.22 -0.05 -11.22
N ASN A 170 2.30 0.75 -10.15
CA ASN A 170 3.49 0.85 -9.33
C ASN A 170 3.84 -0.48 -8.65
N ASN A 171 2.84 -1.15 -8.05
CA ASN A 171 3.10 -2.37 -7.29
C ASN A 171 3.45 -3.56 -8.21
N MET A 172 2.82 -3.68 -9.39
CA MET A 172 3.21 -4.70 -10.37
C MET A 172 4.66 -4.51 -10.84
N LEU A 173 5.09 -3.27 -11.07
CA LEU A 173 6.47 -2.98 -11.45
C LEU A 173 7.45 -3.27 -10.30
N ASN A 174 7.11 -2.90 -9.07
CA ASN A 174 7.92 -3.24 -7.89
C ASN A 174 8.06 -4.75 -7.71
N ALA A 175 6.96 -5.50 -7.86
CA ALA A 175 6.94 -6.96 -7.72
C ALA A 175 7.83 -7.64 -8.78
N THR A 176 7.68 -7.29 -10.06
CA THR A 176 8.46 -7.86 -11.15
C THR A 176 9.94 -7.53 -11.05
N ASN A 177 10.27 -6.28 -10.73
CA ASN A 177 11.65 -5.84 -10.53
C ASN A 177 12.32 -6.57 -9.36
N ARG A 178 11.58 -6.86 -8.28
CA ARG A 178 12.10 -7.64 -7.14
C ARG A 178 12.50 -9.05 -7.56
N LEU A 179 11.63 -9.76 -8.30
CA LEU A 179 11.96 -11.11 -8.78
C LEU A 179 13.15 -11.08 -9.73
N ALA A 180 13.13 -10.21 -10.74
CA ALA A 180 14.25 -10.08 -11.70
C ALA A 180 15.58 -9.71 -11.01
N THR A 181 15.52 -8.88 -9.96
CA THR A 181 16.72 -8.54 -9.16
C THR A 181 17.23 -9.74 -8.39
N PHE A 182 16.35 -10.57 -7.81
CA PHE A 182 16.76 -11.78 -7.10
C PHE A 182 17.33 -12.85 -8.05
N GLU A 183 16.79 -12.97 -9.27
CA GLU A 183 17.36 -13.81 -10.32
C GLU A 183 18.76 -13.34 -10.71
N ALA A 184 18.94 -12.05 -10.97
CA ALA A 184 20.24 -11.48 -11.32
C ALA A 184 21.27 -11.68 -10.20
N LEU A 185 20.87 -11.47 -8.94
CA LEU A 185 21.71 -11.70 -7.77
C LEU A 185 22.12 -13.19 -7.67
N ALA A 186 21.15 -14.10 -7.83
CA ALA A 186 21.41 -15.54 -7.79
C ALA A 186 22.38 -15.97 -8.92
N LEU A 187 22.18 -15.48 -10.14
CA LEU A 187 23.06 -15.74 -11.27
C LEU A 187 24.48 -15.27 -10.98
N ALA A 188 24.64 -14.01 -10.54
CA ALA A 188 25.95 -13.42 -10.26
C ALA A 188 26.68 -14.16 -9.13
N THR A 189 25.98 -14.43 -8.03
CA THR A 189 26.53 -15.15 -6.86
C THR A 189 26.96 -16.56 -7.23
N LYS A 190 26.15 -17.28 -8.01
CA LYS A 190 26.47 -18.64 -8.50
C LYS A 190 27.74 -18.66 -9.34
N ASN A 191 28.07 -17.58 -10.02
CA ASN A 191 29.26 -17.43 -10.85
C ASN A 191 30.42 -16.72 -10.14
N GLY A 192 30.36 -16.63 -8.79
CA GLY A 192 31.51 -16.19 -7.96
C GLY A 192 31.60 -14.68 -7.73
N ILE A 193 30.55 -13.91 -8.10
CA ILE A 193 30.51 -12.46 -7.78
C ILE A 193 30.00 -12.30 -6.36
N ASP A 194 30.70 -11.49 -5.57
CA ASP A 194 30.27 -11.11 -4.21
C ASP A 194 28.90 -10.44 -4.26
N PRO A 195 27.93 -10.84 -3.40
CA PRO A 195 26.57 -10.30 -3.44
C PRO A 195 26.46 -8.79 -3.19
N ASP A 196 27.30 -8.22 -2.30
CA ASP A 196 27.31 -6.77 -2.06
C ASP A 196 27.85 -6.02 -3.30
N LEU A 197 28.90 -6.54 -3.91
CA LEU A 197 29.47 -5.98 -5.13
C LEU A 197 28.45 -6.06 -6.30
N CYS A 198 27.73 -7.18 -6.42
CA CYS A 198 26.65 -7.33 -7.42
C CYS A 198 25.59 -6.25 -7.22
N ALA A 199 25.08 -6.07 -6.00
CA ALA A 199 24.07 -5.06 -5.69
C ALA A 199 24.59 -3.64 -5.98
N GLU A 200 25.84 -3.33 -5.66
CA GLU A 200 26.48 -2.05 -5.94
C GLU A 200 26.55 -1.77 -7.46
N ILE A 201 27.01 -2.75 -8.24
CA ILE A 201 27.14 -2.62 -9.70
C ILE A 201 25.74 -2.43 -10.32
N LEU A 202 24.76 -3.26 -9.95
CA LEU A 202 23.38 -3.13 -10.46
C LEU A 202 22.80 -1.75 -10.16
N ASN A 203 23.06 -1.22 -8.97
CA ASN A 203 22.54 0.08 -8.55
C ASN A 203 23.23 1.28 -9.24
N LYS A 204 24.43 1.10 -9.76
CA LYS A 204 25.19 2.10 -10.54
C LYS A 204 25.04 1.91 -12.07
N SER A 205 24.28 0.91 -12.51
CA SER A 205 24.10 0.54 -13.90
C SER A 205 22.63 0.69 -14.34
N SER A 206 22.34 0.38 -15.59
CA SER A 206 21.00 0.45 -16.18
C SER A 206 19.96 -0.50 -15.54
N GLY A 207 20.41 -1.49 -14.78
CA GLY A 207 19.55 -2.38 -13.99
C GLY A 207 19.01 -1.78 -12.69
N LYS A 208 19.37 -0.52 -12.37
CA LYS A 208 18.92 0.15 -11.14
C LYS A 208 17.39 0.17 -11.02
N ASN A 209 16.90 -0.21 -9.85
CA ASN A 209 15.49 -0.18 -9.48
C ASN A 209 15.35 -0.15 -7.94
N PHE A 210 14.12 -0.11 -7.42
CA PHE A 210 13.89 -0.06 -5.98
C PHE A 210 14.47 -1.28 -5.23
N ALA A 211 14.45 -2.47 -5.86
CA ALA A 211 15.01 -3.65 -5.21
C ALA A 211 16.54 -3.59 -5.11
N THR A 212 17.24 -3.05 -6.10
CA THR A 212 18.70 -2.87 -6.05
C THR A 212 19.11 -1.76 -5.09
N ASP A 213 18.34 -0.66 -5.02
CA ASP A 213 18.66 0.55 -4.27
C ASP A 213 18.28 0.46 -2.77
N VAL A 214 17.20 -0.23 -2.47
CA VAL A 214 16.62 -0.28 -1.13
C VAL A 214 16.50 -1.71 -0.59
N THR A 215 15.88 -2.62 -1.35
CA THR A 215 15.55 -3.95 -0.84
C THR A 215 16.80 -4.78 -0.54
N LEU A 216 17.72 -4.89 -1.49
CA LEU A 216 18.94 -5.66 -1.29
C LEU A 216 19.79 -5.10 -0.15
N PRO A 217 20.23 -3.82 -0.16
CA PRO A 217 21.20 -3.33 0.82
C PRO A 217 20.63 -3.18 2.23
N LYS A 218 19.32 -2.90 2.38
CA LYS A 218 18.73 -2.65 3.70
C LYS A 218 18.12 -3.87 4.35
N PHE A 219 17.53 -4.77 3.57
CA PHE A 219 16.71 -5.85 4.11
C PHE A 219 17.26 -7.24 3.83
N VAL A 220 17.76 -7.49 2.62
CA VAL A 220 18.13 -8.84 2.17
C VAL A 220 19.55 -9.20 2.51
N LEU A 221 20.52 -8.42 2.04
CA LEU A 221 21.94 -8.77 2.18
C LEU A 221 22.44 -8.78 3.64
N PRO A 222 22.08 -7.81 4.51
CA PRO A 222 22.54 -7.82 5.91
C PRO A 222 21.82 -8.81 6.81
N ASN A 223 20.66 -9.37 6.39
CA ASN A 223 19.76 -10.11 7.28
C ASN A 223 19.40 -11.50 6.75
N ASP A 224 19.57 -12.52 7.58
CA ASP A 224 19.03 -13.86 7.30
C ASP A 224 17.49 -13.88 7.26
N ASN A 225 16.84 -12.98 8.00
CA ASN A 225 15.40 -12.77 7.99
C ASN A 225 15.12 -11.39 7.38
N PRO A 226 14.78 -11.32 6.08
CA PRO A 226 14.71 -10.06 5.33
C PRO A 226 13.36 -9.33 5.49
N VAL A 227 13.06 -8.81 6.67
CA VAL A 227 11.79 -8.15 7.00
C VAL A 227 11.78 -6.69 6.58
N GLN A 228 10.87 -6.35 5.65
CA GLN A 228 10.57 -4.99 5.19
C GLN A 228 9.25 -4.44 5.75
N GLY A 229 8.35 -5.34 6.22
CA GLY A 229 7.06 -4.96 6.80
C GLY A 229 5.89 -4.92 5.81
N PHE A 230 6.02 -5.59 4.67
CA PHE A 230 4.95 -5.82 3.70
C PHE A 230 4.83 -7.31 3.41
N THR A 231 3.61 -7.88 3.52
CA THR A 231 3.47 -9.33 3.43
C THR A 231 3.43 -9.84 1.99
N LEU A 232 3.83 -11.09 1.83
CA LEU A 232 3.78 -11.81 0.55
C LEU A 232 2.36 -11.89 0.00
N GLY A 233 1.37 -12.13 0.86
CA GLY A 233 -0.04 -12.19 0.50
C GLY A 233 -0.58 -10.85 0.00
N LEU A 234 -0.20 -9.72 0.62
CA LEU A 234 -0.59 -8.40 0.15
C LEU A 234 0.02 -8.08 -1.22
N MET A 235 1.30 -8.44 -1.45
CA MET A 235 1.91 -8.26 -2.78
C MET A 235 1.19 -9.11 -3.82
N HIS A 236 0.92 -10.37 -3.52
CA HIS A 236 0.18 -11.25 -4.43
C HIS A 236 -1.23 -10.72 -4.73
N LYS A 237 -1.95 -10.20 -3.72
CA LYS A 237 -3.25 -9.54 -3.92
C LYS A 237 -3.13 -8.40 -4.94
N ASP A 238 -2.15 -7.51 -4.77
CA ASP A 238 -1.97 -6.35 -5.63
C ASP A 238 -1.65 -6.73 -7.08
N ILE A 239 -0.74 -7.69 -7.30
CA ILE A 239 -0.40 -8.13 -8.66
C ILE A 239 -1.53 -8.95 -9.31
N ARG A 240 -2.34 -9.66 -8.52
CA ARG A 240 -3.54 -10.33 -9.02
C ARG A 240 -4.56 -9.30 -9.50
N GLN A 241 -4.84 -8.26 -8.73
CA GLN A 241 -5.73 -7.17 -9.13
C GLN A 241 -5.22 -6.45 -10.39
N ALA A 242 -3.89 -6.21 -10.50
CA ALA A 242 -3.31 -5.63 -11.71
C ALA A 242 -3.51 -6.53 -12.94
N ALA A 243 -3.34 -7.86 -12.80
CA ALA A 243 -3.56 -8.81 -13.88
C ALA A 243 -5.04 -8.88 -14.30
N GLU A 244 -5.97 -8.91 -13.34
CA GLU A 244 -7.43 -8.88 -13.57
C GLU A 244 -7.86 -7.58 -14.26
N LEU A 245 -7.31 -6.44 -13.84
CA LEU A 245 -7.53 -5.16 -14.52
C LEU A 245 -7.04 -5.19 -15.97
N GLY A 246 -5.85 -5.76 -16.22
CA GLY A 246 -5.33 -5.93 -17.58
C GLY A 246 -6.25 -6.76 -18.46
N ILE A 247 -6.79 -7.86 -17.95
CA ILE A 247 -7.76 -8.70 -18.66
C ILE A 247 -9.03 -7.90 -18.99
N SER A 248 -9.59 -7.21 -18.01
CA SER A 248 -10.86 -6.46 -18.17
C SER A 248 -10.74 -5.27 -19.12
N THR A 249 -9.54 -4.70 -19.27
CA THR A 249 -9.25 -3.54 -20.13
C THR A 249 -8.57 -3.90 -21.47
N GLY A 250 -8.23 -5.17 -21.69
CA GLY A 250 -7.57 -5.66 -22.91
C GLY A 250 -6.07 -5.30 -22.98
N VAL A 251 -5.42 -5.00 -21.86
CA VAL A 251 -3.97 -4.74 -21.79
C VAL A 251 -3.20 -6.05 -21.69
N THR A 252 -2.21 -6.23 -22.58
CA THR A 252 -1.34 -7.43 -22.58
C THR A 252 -0.30 -7.34 -21.47
N LEU A 253 -0.34 -8.26 -20.50
CA LEU A 253 0.51 -8.26 -19.30
C LEU A 253 1.24 -9.61 -19.07
N PRO A 254 2.09 -10.10 -19.98
CA PRO A 254 2.75 -11.41 -19.83
C PRO A 254 3.72 -11.46 -18.64
N VAL A 255 4.48 -10.40 -18.40
CA VAL A 255 5.51 -10.35 -17.35
C VAL A 255 4.88 -10.42 -15.95
N ILE A 256 3.82 -9.64 -15.69
CA ILE A 256 3.15 -9.67 -14.40
C ILE A 256 2.41 -10.99 -14.15
N ASN A 257 1.87 -11.62 -15.20
CA ASN A 257 1.24 -12.94 -15.06
C ASN A 257 2.26 -14.00 -14.66
N SER A 258 3.47 -13.97 -15.22
CA SER A 258 4.57 -14.85 -14.80
C SER A 258 4.99 -14.57 -13.35
N ALA A 259 5.13 -13.30 -12.98
CA ALA A 259 5.44 -12.91 -11.61
C ALA A 259 4.37 -13.38 -10.62
N ARG A 260 3.08 -13.22 -10.95
CA ARG A 260 1.96 -13.69 -10.13
C ARG A 260 2.07 -15.17 -9.77
N GLU A 261 2.41 -16.02 -10.75
CA GLU A 261 2.56 -17.46 -10.51
C GLU A 261 3.75 -17.77 -9.56
N ILE A 262 4.85 -17.01 -9.65
CA ILE A 262 5.99 -17.19 -8.74
C ILE A 262 5.60 -16.81 -7.30
N TYR A 263 4.92 -15.67 -7.13
CA TYR A 263 4.41 -15.25 -5.81
C TYR A 263 3.37 -16.24 -5.27
N HIS A 264 2.48 -16.76 -6.13
CA HIS A 264 1.51 -17.78 -5.75
C HIS A 264 2.19 -19.07 -5.27
N ALA A 265 3.19 -19.56 -5.99
CA ALA A 265 3.97 -20.72 -5.58
C ALA A 265 4.67 -20.49 -4.24
N ALA A 266 5.24 -19.31 -4.01
CA ALA A 266 5.87 -18.95 -2.75
C ALA A 266 4.86 -18.93 -1.57
N ILE A 267 3.63 -18.45 -1.80
CA ILE A 267 2.55 -18.48 -0.80
C ILE A 267 2.15 -19.91 -0.46
N ASN A 268 1.97 -20.78 -1.46
CA ASN A 268 1.62 -22.17 -1.23
C ASN A 268 2.69 -22.93 -0.43
N GLU A 269 3.92 -22.52 -0.57
CA GLU A 269 5.05 -23.17 0.11
C GLU A 269 5.28 -22.61 1.53
N ARG A 270 5.08 -21.31 1.76
CA ARG A 270 5.54 -20.63 2.97
C ARG A 270 4.45 -19.86 3.72
N GLY A 271 3.26 -19.71 3.15
CA GLY A 271 2.17 -18.89 3.70
C GLY A 271 2.21 -17.44 3.21
N GLY A 272 1.08 -16.75 3.33
CA GLY A 272 0.91 -15.39 2.87
C GLY A 272 1.32 -14.31 3.88
N ASP A 273 1.41 -14.63 5.16
CA ASP A 273 1.64 -13.68 6.25
C ASP A 273 3.13 -13.34 6.47
N ILE A 274 4.03 -14.04 5.78
CA ILE A 274 5.46 -13.76 5.81
C ILE A 274 5.81 -12.50 5.01
N ASP A 275 7.00 -11.96 5.24
CA ASP A 275 7.48 -10.79 4.50
C ASP A 275 7.67 -11.08 3.00
N VAL A 276 7.39 -10.11 2.16
CA VAL A 276 7.49 -10.21 0.70
C VAL A 276 8.89 -10.59 0.21
N ASN A 277 9.93 -10.21 0.96
CA ASN A 277 11.30 -10.56 0.61
C ASN A 277 11.63 -12.04 0.78
N GLU A 278 10.81 -12.79 1.53
CA GLU A 278 10.97 -14.23 1.69
C GLU A 278 10.78 -15.00 0.35
N VAL A 279 10.23 -14.37 -0.70
CA VAL A 279 10.23 -14.96 -2.05
C VAL A 279 11.67 -15.24 -2.56
N ILE A 280 12.71 -14.61 -2.00
CA ILE A 280 14.12 -14.89 -2.33
C ILE A 280 14.49 -16.37 -2.07
N ARG A 281 13.82 -17.03 -1.11
CA ARG A 281 14.06 -18.44 -0.78
C ARG A 281 13.76 -19.38 -1.96
N HIS A 282 12.84 -18.97 -2.84
CA HIS A 282 12.58 -19.71 -4.07
C HIS A 282 13.85 -19.76 -4.94
N TYR A 283 14.55 -18.64 -5.07
CA TYR A 283 15.78 -18.54 -5.86
C TYR A 283 16.98 -19.19 -5.17
N GLU A 284 17.11 -19.06 -3.84
CA GLU A 284 18.16 -19.73 -3.06
C GLU A 284 18.12 -21.24 -3.25
N ARG A 285 16.94 -21.85 -3.14
CA ARG A 285 16.76 -23.29 -3.30
C ARG A 285 16.95 -23.73 -4.75
N GLY A 286 16.30 -23.04 -5.70
CA GLY A 286 16.38 -23.37 -7.12
C GLY A 286 17.81 -23.29 -7.70
N SER A 287 18.62 -22.37 -7.16
CA SER A 287 20.00 -22.15 -7.63
C SER A 287 21.09 -22.76 -6.75
N ASN A 288 20.71 -23.28 -5.57
CA ASN A 288 21.65 -23.74 -4.53
C ASN A 288 22.70 -22.67 -4.20
N VAL A 289 22.23 -21.49 -3.80
CA VAL A 289 23.06 -20.35 -3.36
C VAL A 289 22.47 -19.72 -2.11
N LYS A 290 23.28 -19.07 -1.28
CA LYS A 290 22.83 -18.23 -0.16
C LYS A 290 22.82 -16.77 -0.62
N LEU A 291 21.69 -16.08 -0.43
CA LEU A 291 21.49 -14.68 -0.81
C LEU A 291 21.09 -13.80 0.37
N ALA A 292 20.06 -14.16 1.12
CA ALA A 292 19.69 -13.44 2.33
C ALA A 292 20.76 -13.67 3.42
N GLY A 293 21.22 -12.59 4.06
CA GLY A 293 22.30 -12.62 5.06
C GLY A 293 23.66 -12.97 4.47
N SER A 294 23.83 -12.86 3.14
CA SER A 294 25.12 -13.13 2.48
C SER A 294 26.03 -11.91 2.37
N GLY A 295 25.49 -10.72 2.65
CA GLY A 295 26.26 -9.48 2.63
C GLY A 295 27.19 -9.31 3.83
N LYS A 296 28.12 -8.37 3.73
CA LYS A 296 29.00 -7.99 4.86
C LYS A 296 28.15 -7.38 5.97
N LYS A 297 28.30 -7.87 7.19
CA LYS A 297 27.69 -7.22 8.35
C LYS A 297 28.26 -5.81 8.47
N SER A 298 27.39 -4.81 8.47
CA SER A 298 27.81 -3.44 8.82
C SER A 298 28.39 -3.47 10.24
N ASN A 299 29.64 -3.10 10.37
CA ASN A 299 30.30 -2.91 11.67
C ASN A 299 29.70 -1.71 12.38
#